data_c080589c5a8497295433bcc4311bcde8
#
_entry.id   c080589c5a8497295433bcc4311bcde8
#
_cell.length_a   1.000
_cell.length_b   1.000
_cell.length_c   1.000
_cell.angle_alpha   90.00
_cell.angle_beta   90.00
_cell.angle_gamma   90.00
#
_symmetry.space_group_name_H-M   'P 1'
#
loop_
_entity.id
_entity.type
_entity.pdbx_description
1 polymer ?
#
loop_
_entity_poly.entity_id
_entity_poly.type
_entity_poly.pdbx_seq_one_letter_code
_entity_poly.pdbx_strand_id
1 'polypeptide(L)'
;MKPNINLGDKSKFVAWGTNGMKNCLDHCKLILKRHGLTEFGISSKMYTLLMEDGNKLSYACNNPKEMYEEAINCIDRHLEAGRPIIVGVNHTFGNKYNDGTTDHFVVIYGREYDGKHYNYLYYEVGKTNVAAGFNDKENRFVYDTTNPDKPQFYDEKSSRSDQARFDVIQVRPNY
;
A
#
# COMPACT_ATOMS: atom_id res chain seq x y z
N MET A 1 8.91 18.90 9.33
CA MET A 1 8.24 17.63 9.64
C MET A 1 6.84 17.66 9.01
N LYS A 2 6.46 16.61 8.30
CA LYS A 2 5.12 16.52 7.70
C LYS A 2 4.10 16.18 8.79
N PRO A 3 2.89 16.77 8.79
CA PRO A 3 1.88 16.47 9.80
C PRO A 3 1.36 15.05 9.71
N ASN A 4 0.91 14.51 10.83
CA ASN A 4 0.16 13.26 10.84
C ASN A 4 -1.19 13.45 10.15
N ILE A 5 -1.60 12.47 9.37
CA ILE A 5 -2.88 12.45 8.68
C ILE A 5 -3.53 11.09 8.91
N ASN A 6 -4.80 11.07 9.26
CA ASN A 6 -5.57 9.85 9.38
C ASN A 6 -6.96 10.04 8.73
N LEU A 7 -7.13 9.46 7.56
CA LEU A 7 -8.39 9.42 6.83
C LEU A 7 -9.16 8.12 7.09
N GLY A 8 -8.63 7.26 7.98
CA GLY A 8 -9.19 5.96 8.29
C GLY A 8 -10.58 6.08 8.90
N ASP A 9 -11.48 5.25 8.40
CA ASP A 9 -12.87 5.17 8.85
C ASP A 9 -13.29 3.71 8.80
N LYS A 10 -13.63 3.17 9.94
CA LYS A 10 -14.09 1.79 10.09
C LYS A 10 -15.26 1.46 9.17
N SER A 11 -16.18 2.41 8.96
CA SER A 11 -17.35 2.22 8.09
C SER A 11 -17.01 2.14 6.61
N LYS A 12 -15.83 2.58 6.21
CA LYS A 12 -15.32 2.56 4.84
C LYS A 12 -14.58 1.27 4.51
N PHE A 13 -14.17 0.50 5.51
CA PHE A 13 -13.49 -0.78 5.30
C PHE A 13 -14.37 -1.76 4.53
N VAL A 14 -13.75 -2.51 3.62
CA VAL A 14 -14.39 -3.54 2.82
C VAL A 14 -13.75 -4.88 3.18
N ALA A 15 -14.50 -5.71 3.90
CA ALA A 15 -14.06 -7.03 4.30
C ALA A 15 -13.98 -7.97 3.09
N TRP A 16 -13.04 -8.92 3.13
CA TRP A 16 -12.90 -9.93 2.08
C TRP A 16 -14.23 -10.66 1.83
N GLY A 17 -14.58 -10.81 0.58
CA GLY A 17 -15.81 -11.47 0.15
C GLY A 17 -17.05 -10.58 0.11
N THR A 18 -16.94 -9.30 0.46
CA THR A 18 -18.06 -8.35 0.34
C THR A 18 -18.64 -8.38 -1.08
N ASN A 19 -19.97 -8.44 -1.19
CA ASN A 19 -20.69 -8.53 -2.47
C ASN A 19 -20.23 -9.70 -3.37
N GLY A 20 -19.67 -10.76 -2.78
CA GLY A 20 -19.14 -11.91 -3.54
C GLY A 20 -17.83 -11.64 -4.27
N MET A 21 -17.18 -10.51 -4.03
CA MET A 21 -15.90 -10.18 -4.64
C MET A 21 -14.80 -11.18 -4.22
N LYS A 22 -13.95 -11.54 -5.17
CA LYS A 22 -12.83 -12.48 -4.98
C LYS A 22 -11.47 -11.89 -5.36
N ASN A 23 -11.40 -10.59 -5.58
CA ASN A 23 -10.24 -9.89 -6.10
C ASN A 23 -9.90 -8.72 -5.16
N CYS A 24 -8.67 -8.66 -4.66
CA CYS A 24 -8.23 -7.63 -3.74
C CYS A 24 -8.34 -6.21 -4.33
N LEU A 25 -8.06 -6.06 -5.62
CA LEU A 25 -8.17 -4.76 -6.29
C LEU A 25 -9.61 -4.23 -6.30
N ASP A 26 -10.60 -5.09 -6.49
CA ASP A 26 -12.01 -4.68 -6.46
C ASP A 26 -12.44 -4.24 -5.06
N HIS A 27 -11.93 -4.90 -4.00
CA HIS A 27 -12.13 -4.46 -2.62
C HIS A 27 -11.52 -3.06 -2.39
N CYS A 28 -10.30 -2.84 -2.87
CA CYS A 28 -9.64 -1.52 -2.79
C CYS A 28 -10.44 -0.44 -3.52
N LYS A 29 -10.92 -0.72 -4.73
CA LYS A 29 -11.77 0.21 -5.50
C LYS A 29 -13.05 0.56 -4.74
N LEU A 30 -13.68 -0.42 -4.10
CA LEU A 30 -14.88 -0.17 -3.30
C LEU A 30 -14.59 0.70 -2.06
N ILE A 31 -13.43 0.52 -1.41
CA ILE A 31 -12.98 1.43 -0.34
C ILE A 31 -12.87 2.86 -0.87
N LEU A 32 -12.19 3.08 -2.00
CA LEU A 32 -12.09 4.41 -2.58
C LEU A 32 -13.46 5.01 -2.87
N LYS A 33 -14.39 4.21 -3.42
CA LYS A 33 -15.77 4.65 -3.65
C LYS A 33 -16.49 5.05 -2.36
N ARG A 34 -16.31 4.29 -1.28
CA ARG A 34 -16.86 4.63 0.05
C ARG A 34 -16.25 5.92 0.63
N HIS A 35 -15.04 6.28 0.24
CA HIS A 35 -14.43 7.57 0.54
C HIS A 35 -14.88 8.70 -0.41
N GLY A 36 -15.85 8.45 -1.29
CA GLY A 36 -16.37 9.45 -2.22
C GLY A 36 -15.51 9.71 -3.45
N LEU A 37 -14.57 8.83 -3.75
CA LEU A 37 -13.69 8.96 -4.91
C LEU A 37 -14.30 8.29 -6.14
N THR A 38 -14.17 8.94 -7.30
CA THR A 38 -14.73 8.46 -8.57
C THR A 38 -13.69 7.79 -9.47
N GLU A 39 -12.41 8.04 -9.22
CA GLU A 39 -11.30 7.45 -9.95
C GLU A 39 -10.61 6.38 -9.08
N PHE A 40 -10.24 5.25 -9.69
CA PHE A 40 -9.88 4.04 -8.95
C PHE A 40 -8.48 3.52 -9.27
N GLY A 41 -7.50 4.41 -9.28
CA GLY A 41 -6.12 3.97 -9.28
C GLY A 41 -5.64 3.31 -10.58
N ILE A 42 -6.32 3.55 -11.69
CA ILE A 42 -5.80 3.25 -13.02
C ILE A 42 -5.41 4.58 -13.64
N SER A 43 -4.26 5.07 -13.28
CA SER A 43 -3.69 6.21 -13.94
C SER A 43 -2.64 5.72 -14.94
N SER A 44 -2.43 6.51 -15.99
CA SER A 44 -1.30 6.33 -16.90
C SER A 44 0.07 6.49 -16.22
N LYS A 45 0.09 6.91 -14.96
CA LYS A 45 1.29 7.08 -14.14
C LYS A 45 1.21 6.21 -12.88
N MET A 46 1.57 4.95 -13.00
CA MET A 46 1.90 4.13 -11.84
C MET A 46 3.38 4.30 -11.53
N TYR A 47 3.71 4.30 -10.23
CA TYR A 47 5.09 4.20 -9.78
C TYR A 47 5.39 2.73 -9.50
N THR A 48 6.34 2.17 -10.22
CA THR A 48 6.85 0.81 -9.96
C THR A 48 8.18 0.93 -9.23
N LEU A 49 8.23 0.41 -8.00
CA LEU A 49 9.40 0.52 -7.10
C LEU A 49 10.31 -0.69 -7.22
N LEU A 50 9.72 -1.87 -7.24
CA LEU A 50 10.41 -3.15 -7.24
C LEU A 50 9.82 -4.09 -8.29
N MET A 51 10.61 -5.07 -8.69
CA MET A 51 10.19 -6.18 -9.55
C MET A 51 10.74 -7.49 -8.99
N GLU A 52 10.04 -8.59 -9.20
CA GLU A 52 10.57 -9.92 -8.92
C GLU A 52 11.69 -10.29 -9.88
N ASP A 53 12.76 -10.84 -9.32
CA ASP A 53 13.89 -11.39 -10.06
C ASP A 53 14.25 -12.74 -9.42
N GLY A 54 13.65 -13.82 -9.91
CA GLY A 54 13.73 -15.14 -9.29
C GLY A 54 13.07 -15.13 -7.91
N ASN A 55 13.83 -15.43 -6.85
CA ASN A 55 13.36 -15.47 -5.47
C ASN A 55 13.72 -14.21 -4.68
N LYS A 56 13.97 -13.10 -5.34
CA LYS A 56 14.33 -11.82 -4.72
C LYS A 56 13.61 -10.66 -5.41
N LEU A 57 13.58 -9.52 -4.73
CA LEU A 57 13.13 -8.26 -5.29
C LEU A 57 14.34 -7.43 -5.73
N SER A 58 14.21 -6.78 -6.87
CA SER A 58 15.19 -5.83 -7.41
C SER A 58 14.52 -4.48 -7.65
N TYR A 59 15.28 -3.39 -7.52
CA TYR A 59 14.77 -2.07 -7.86
C TYR A 59 14.37 -2.01 -9.35
N ALA A 60 13.23 -1.41 -9.62
CA ALA A 60 12.68 -1.32 -10.97
C ALA A 60 13.40 -0.30 -11.86
N CYS A 61 14.28 0.53 -11.29
CA CYS A 61 15.03 1.55 -12.02
C CYS A 61 16.45 1.73 -11.46
N ASN A 62 17.29 2.47 -12.19
CA ASN A 62 18.68 2.72 -11.82
C ASN A 62 18.85 3.79 -10.73
N ASN A 63 17.80 4.56 -10.44
CA ASN A 63 17.80 5.58 -9.39
C ASN A 63 16.67 5.32 -8.39
N PRO A 64 16.83 4.32 -7.51
CA PRO A 64 15.78 3.96 -6.57
C PRO A 64 15.43 5.08 -5.59
N LYS A 65 16.41 5.87 -5.15
CA LYS A 65 16.17 7.02 -4.27
C LYS A 65 15.13 7.97 -4.85
N GLU A 66 15.34 8.44 -6.07
CA GLU A 66 14.43 9.37 -6.75
C GLU A 66 13.04 8.76 -6.95
N MET A 67 12.98 7.51 -7.41
CA MET A 67 11.71 6.81 -7.63
C MET A 67 10.89 6.67 -6.35
N TYR A 68 11.54 6.30 -5.23
CA TYR A 68 10.85 6.20 -3.94
C TYR A 68 10.41 7.58 -3.43
N GLU A 69 11.24 8.61 -3.56
CA GLU A 69 10.86 9.98 -3.20
C GLU A 69 9.64 10.46 -3.99
N GLU A 70 9.61 10.22 -5.30
CA GLU A 70 8.45 10.56 -6.15
C GLU A 70 7.19 9.79 -5.74
N ALA A 71 7.30 8.49 -5.50
CA ALA A 71 6.18 7.65 -5.08
C ALA A 71 5.63 8.08 -3.71
N ILE A 72 6.50 8.32 -2.73
CA ILE A 72 6.12 8.80 -1.40
C ILE A 72 5.48 10.19 -1.49
N ASN A 73 6.06 11.10 -2.27
CA ASN A 73 5.46 12.43 -2.49
C ASN A 73 4.08 12.34 -3.15
N CYS A 74 3.87 11.37 -4.03
CA CYS A 74 2.55 11.09 -4.60
C CYS A 74 1.55 10.65 -3.52
N ILE A 75 1.92 9.70 -2.66
CA ILE A 75 1.09 9.26 -1.53
C ILE A 75 0.76 10.44 -0.63
N ASP A 76 1.76 11.22 -0.24
CA ASP A 76 1.58 12.38 0.64
C ASP A 76 0.59 13.40 0.08
N ARG A 77 0.73 13.76 -1.20
CA ARG A 77 -0.21 14.68 -1.86
C ARG A 77 -1.64 14.14 -1.89
N HIS A 78 -1.82 12.82 -2.07
CA HIS A 78 -3.14 12.20 -2.00
C HIS A 78 -3.73 12.31 -0.60
N LEU A 79 -2.97 11.94 0.43
CA LEU A 79 -3.43 12.02 1.82
C LEU A 79 -3.75 13.46 2.23
N GLU A 80 -2.90 14.42 1.86
CA GLU A 80 -3.11 15.85 2.12
C GLU A 80 -4.36 16.41 1.42
N ALA A 81 -4.74 15.83 0.29
CA ALA A 81 -5.97 16.13 -0.43
C ALA A 81 -7.20 15.34 0.06
N GLY A 82 -7.07 14.57 1.15
CA GLY A 82 -8.16 13.73 1.67
C GLY A 82 -8.46 12.48 0.85
N ARG A 83 -7.49 12.00 0.08
CA ARG A 83 -7.65 10.89 -0.86
C ARG A 83 -6.81 9.68 -0.44
N PRO A 84 -7.40 8.61 0.10
CA PRO A 84 -6.71 7.32 0.23
C PRO A 84 -6.22 6.80 -1.13
N ILE A 85 -5.17 6.00 -1.12
CA ILE A 85 -4.48 5.58 -2.35
C ILE A 85 -4.18 4.08 -2.36
N ILE A 86 -4.39 3.42 -3.51
CA ILE A 86 -4.09 2.01 -3.71
C ILE A 86 -2.61 1.80 -3.91
N VAL A 87 -2.05 0.81 -3.22
CA VAL A 87 -0.70 0.30 -3.46
C VAL A 87 -0.72 -1.20 -3.69
N GLY A 88 0.20 -1.67 -4.52
CA GLY A 88 0.46 -3.08 -4.73
C GLY A 88 1.65 -3.55 -3.92
N VAL A 89 1.56 -4.75 -3.36
CA VAL A 89 2.60 -5.34 -2.52
C VAL A 89 3.02 -6.71 -3.02
N ASN A 90 4.26 -7.09 -2.74
CA ASN A 90 4.76 -8.44 -2.88
C ASN A 90 4.86 -9.07 -1.48
N HIS A 91 4.47 -10.35 -1.36
CA HIS A 91 4.64 -11.12 -0.13
C HIS A 91 5.10 -12.56 -0.37
N THR A 92 5.07 -13.02 -1.62
CA THR A 92 5.42 -14.40 -1.99
C THR A 92 6.08 -14.39 -3.36
N PHE A 93 7.11 -15.20 -3.54
CA PHE A 93 7.78 -15.36 -4.83
C PHE A 93 7.19 -16.54 -5.60
N GLY A 94 7.16 -16.44 -6.93
CA GLY A 94 6.68 -17.50 -7.81
C GLY A 94 5.18 -17.76 -7.67
N ASN A 95 4.40 -16.79 -7.23
CA ASN A 95 2.96 -16.93 -7.07
C ASN A 95 2.26 -16.94 -8.44
N LYS A 96 1.33 -17.87 -8.62
CA LYS A 96 0.53 -17.98 -9.85
C LYS A 96 -0.38 -16.78 -10.12
N TYR A 97 -0.67 -15.98 -9.12
CA TYR A 97 -1.48 -14.76 -9.24
C TYR A 97 -0.65 -13.53 -9.56
N ASN A 98 0.66 -13.68 -9.57
CA ASN A 98 1.64 -12.64 -9.74
C ASN A 98 2.20 -12.74 -11.15
N ASP A 99 2.07 -11.69 -11.91
CA ASP A 99 2.64 -11.52 -13.25
C ASP A 99 4.08 -10.96 -13.21
N GLY A 100 4.79 -11.20 -12.11
CA GLY A 100 6.13 -10.69 -11.84
C GLY A 100 6.14 -9.35 -11.09
N THR A 101 4.99 -8.83 -10.69
CA THR A 101 4.90 -7.51 -10.06
C THR A 101 4.17 -7.50 -8.71
N THR A 102 2.90 -7.83 -8.65
CA THR A 102 2.06 -7.57 -7.46
C THR A 102 1.26 -8.79 -7.05
N ASP A 103 1.39 -9.22 -5.80
CA ASP A 103 0.62 -10.33 -5.25
C ASP A 103 -0.72 -9.90 -4.65
N HIS A 104 -0.77 -8.68 -4.10
CA HIS A 104 -1.89 -8.18 -3.33
C HIS A 104 -2.00 -6.67 -3.42
N PHE A 105 -3.21 -6.14 -3.26
CA PHE A 105 -3.47 -4.71 -3.20
C PHE A 105 -4.09 -4.32 -1.87
N VAL A 106 -3.68 -3.16 -1.35
CA VAL A 106 -4.21 -2.55 -0.14
C VAL A 106 -4.41 -1.05 -0.35
N VAL A 107 -5.07 -0.37 0.59
CA VAL A 107 -5.34 1.07 0.50
C VAL A 107 -4.68 1.79 1.67
N ILE A 108 -3.74 2.68 1.37
CA ILE A 108 -3.16 3.59 2.36
C ILE A 108 -4.16 4.70 2.65
N TYR A 109 -4.42 4.96 3.94
CA TYR A 109 -5.34 5.99 4.40
C TYR A 109 -4.73 6.99 5.38
N GLY A 110 -3.49 6.80 5.79
CA GLY A 110 -2.90 7.71 6.76
C GLY A 110 -1.38 7.69 6.79
N ARG A 111 -0.83 8.66 7.48
CA ARG A 111 0.61 8.84 7.70
C ARG A 111 0.85 9.29 9.13
N GLU A 112 1.78 8.64 9.82
CA GLU A 112 2.24 8.99 11.17
C GLU A 112 3.77 9.02 11.22
N TYR A 113 4.33 9.93 12.03
CA TYR A 113 5.75 9.94 12.34
C TYR A 113 5.96 9.36 13.75
N ASP A 114 6.79 8.34 13.87
CA ASP A 114 7.04 7.63 15.14
C ASP A 114 8.28 8.14 15.90
N GLY A 115 8.88 9.23 15.45
CA GLY A 115 10.13 9.78 15.97
C GLY A 115 11.37 9.36 15.19
N LYS A 116 11.26 8.36 14.33
CA LYS A 116 12.34 7.85 13.49
C LYS A 116 11.96 7.76 12.01
N HIS A 117 10.82 7.18 11.72
CA HIS A 117 10.32 6.96 10.36
C HIS A 117 8.90 7.49 10.18
N TYR A 118 8.53 7.81 8.95
CA TYR A 118 7.14 7.94 8.56
C TYR A 118 6.56 6.56 8.33
N ASN A 119 5.41 6.30 8.96
CA ASN A 119 4.62 5.10 8.81
C ASN A 119 3.33 5.42 8.05
N TYR A 120 2.95 4.56 7.12
CA TYR A 120 1.77 4.73 6.27
C TYR A 120 0.74 3.66 6.63
N LEU A 121 -0.37 4.08 7.19
CA LEU A 121 -1.46 3.22 7.67
C LEU A 121 -2.30 2.74 6.50
N TYR A 122 -2.70 1.46 6.51
CA TYR A 122 -3.48 0.91 5.40
C TYR A 122 -4.61 -0.02 5.84
N TYR A 123 -5.66 -0.11 5.00
CA TYR A 123 -6.69 -1.14 5.09
C TYR A 123 -6.17 -2.45 4.47
N GLU A 124 -6.19 -3.54 5.25
CA GLU A 124 -5.87 -4.88 4.78
C GLU A 124 -7.14 -5.59 4.31
N VAL A 125 -7.39 -5.56 3.01
CA VAL A 125 -8.62 -6.09 2.39
C VAL A 125 -8.69 -7.62 2.34
N GLY A 126 -7.59 -8.32 2.60
CA GLY A 126 -7.55 -9.78 2.69
C GLY A 126 -8.16 -10.34 3.98
N LYS A 127 -8.70 -9.48 4.86
CA LYS A 127 -9.31 -9.89 6.13
C LYS A 127 -10.82 -9.80 6.07
N THR A 128 -11.48 -10.79 6.65
CA THR A 128 -12.94 -10.78 6.85
C THR A 128 -13.35 -10.02 8.11
N ASN A 129 -12.44 -9.93 9.08
CA ASN A 129 -12.66 -9.24 10.34
C ASN A 129 -12.24 -7.77 10.23
N VAL A 130 -13.16 -6.85 10.52
CA VAL A 130 -12.91 -5.40 10.47
C VAL A 130 -11.79 -4.98 11.42
N ALA A 131 -11.75 -5.53 12.64
CA ALA A 131 -10.72 -5.17 13.61
C ALA A 131 -9.30 -5.57 13.18
N ALA A 132 -9.16 -6.59 12.34
CA ALA A 132 -7.88 -6.99 11.78
C ALA A 132 -7.57 -6.23 10.48
N GLY A 133 -8.55 -6.01 9.63
CA GLY A 133 -8.37 -5.31 8.35
C GLY A 133 -8.19 -3.80 8.52
N PHE A 134 -8.82 -3.22 9.53
CA PHE A 134 -8.64 -1.83 9.94
C PHE A 134 -7.92 -1.79 11.30
N ASN A 135 -6.61 -2.03 11.28
CA ASN A 135 -5.76 -2.10 12.46
C ASN A 135 -4.50 -1.24 12.25
N ASP A 136 -4.54 -0.01 12.73
CA ASP A 136 -3.47 0.96 12.57
C ASP A 136 -2.18 0.64 13.34
N LYS A 137 -2.22 -0.31 14.26
CA LYS A 137 -1.03 -0.77 14.99
C LYS A 137 -0.25 -1.84 14.23
N GLU A 138 -0.93 -2.67 13.46
CA GLU A 138 -0.31 -3.78 12.71
C GLU A 138 -0.15 -3.44 11.22
N ASN A 139 -1.14 -2.77 10.62
CA ASN A 139 -1.16 -2.51 9.18
C ASN A 139 -0.54 -1.15 8.88
N ARG A 140 0.79 -1.11 8.85
CA ARG A 140 1.57 0.10 8.57
C ARG A 140 2.85 -0.20 7.80
N PHE A 141 3.07 0.54 6.75
CA PHE A 141 4.31 0.52 6.00
C PHE A 141 5.31 1.50 6.60
N VAL A 142 6.53 1.06 6.83
CA VAL A 142 7.65 1.92 7.21
C VAL A 142 8.35 2.40 5.95
N TYR A 143 8.53 3.70 5.81
CA TYR A 143 9.42 4.27 4.81
C TYR A 143 10.80 4.45 5.42
N ASP A 144 11.71 3.55 5.11
CA ASP A 144 13.06 3.49 5.66
C ASP A 144 14.09 4.04 4.66
N THR A 145 14.69 5.15 5.02
CA THR A 145 15.76 5.83 4.27
C THR A 145 17.08 5.86 5.04
N THR A 146 17.27 4.96 6.00
CA THR A 146 18.53 4.83 6.75
C THR A 146 19.71 4.67 5.81
N ASN A 147 19.52 3.91 4.72
CA ASN A 147 20.42 3.92 3.57
C ASN A 147 19.70 4.62 2.40
N PRO A 148 20.01 5.89 2.10
CA PRO A 148 19.29 6.65 1.08
C PRO A 148 19.44 6.08 -0.33
N ASP A 149 20.52 5.35 -0.61
CA ASP A 149 20.73 4.71 -1.92
C ASP A 149 20.00 3.37 -2.06
N LYS A 150 19.49 2.84 -0.94
CA LYS A 150 18.72 1.60 -0.86
C LYS A 150 17.46 1.79 -0.01
N PRO A 151 16.55 2.67 -0.41
CA PRO A 151 15.32 2.92 0.33
C PRO A 151 14.46 1.66 0.38
N GLN A 152 13.68 1.53 1.45
CA GLN A 152 12.71 0.45 1.63
C GLN A 152 11.35 1.04 2.00
N PHE A 153 10.29 0.38 1.53
CA PHE A 153 8.93 0.73 1.90
C PHE A 153 8.15 -0.57 2.13
N TYR A 154 7.96 -0.93 3.40
CA TYR A 154 7.54 -2.28 3.77
C TYR A 154 6.76 -2.32 5.10
N ASP A 155 5.96 -3.36 5.25
CA ASP A 155 5.42 -3.82 6.54
C ASP A 155 6.06 -5.18 6.85
N GLU A 156 6.82 -5.26 7.93
CA GLU A 156 7.51 -6.49 8.32
C GLU A 156 6.55 -7.63 8.63
N LYS A 157 5.38 -7.29 9.17
CA LYS A 157 4.42 -8.28 9.66
C LYS A 157 3.00 -7.75 9.54
N SER A 158 2.38 -7.99 8.39
CA SER A 158 0.99 -7.61 8.16
C SER A 158 0.01 -8.38 9.05
N SER A 159 -1.23 -7.90 9.16
CA SER A 159 -2.30 -8.59 9.89
C SER A 159 -2.83 -9.83 9.16
N ARG A 160 -2.31 -10.18 7.99
CA ARG A 160 -2.67 -11.43 7.31
C ARG A 160 -2.40 -12.65 8.19
N SER A 161 -3.16 -13.70 7.98
CA SER A 161 -3.04 -14.95 8.77
C SER A 161 -1.66 -15.60 8.66
N ASP A 162 -0.97 -15.43 7.54
CA ASP A 162 0.40 -15.88 7.32
C ASP A 162 1.46 -14.92 7.88
N GLN A 163 1.03 -13.74 8.33
CA GLN A 163 1.89 -12.68 8.87
C GLN A 163 3.09 -12.37 7.97
N ALA A 164 2.87 -12.40 6.65
CA ALA A 164 3.90 -12.16 5.67
C ALA A 164 4.41 -10.71 5.71
N ARG A 165 5.69 -10.54 5.39
CA ARG A 165 6.22 -9.23 5.08
C ARG A 165 5.63 -8.76 3.75
N PHE A 166 5.20 -7.51 3.74
CA PHE A 166 4.77 -6.81 2.54
C PHE A 166 5.83 -5.81 2.10
N ASP A 167 6.36 -5.96 0.91
CA ASP A 167 7.14 -4.90 0.25
C ASP A 167 6.22 -4.17 -0.73
N VAL A 168 6.14 -2.85 -0.62
CA VAL A 168 5.39 -2.04 -1.59
C VAL A 168 6.17 -2.00 -2.88
N ILE A 169 5.57 -2.49 -3.95
CA ILE A 169 6.19 -2.52 -5.28
C ILE A 169 5.53 -1.59 -6.28
N GLN A 170 4.31 -1.15 -6.02
CA GLN A 170 3.56 -0.32 -6.95
C GLN A 170 2.69 0.70 -6.20
N VAL A 171 2.70 1.94 -6.65
CA VAL A 171 1.80 3.00 -6.18
C VAL A 171 0.87 3.40 -7.32
N ARG A 172 -0.44 3.44 -7.07
CA ARG A 172 -1.48 3.73 -8.06
C ARG A 172 -2.21 5.04 -7.75
N PRO A 173 -1.81 6.15 -8.35
CA PRO A 173 -2.52 7.42 -8.21
C PRO A 173 -3.98 7.32 -8.65
N ASN A 174 -4.87 8.05 -7.99
CA ASN A 174 -6.29 8.11 -8.29
C ASN A 174 -6.76 9.57 -8.45
N TYR A 175 -6.29 10.20 -9.45
CA TYR A 175 -6.67 11.60 -9.77
C TYR A 175 -8.12 11.72 -10.22
#